data_635cb4198c31bb47a4a29cc538d8938f
#
_entry.id   635cb4198c31bb47a4a29cc538d8938f
#
_cell.length_a   1.000
_cell.length_b   1.000
_cell.length_c   1.000
_cell.angle_alpha   90.00
_cell.angle_beta   90.00
_cell.angle_gamma   90.00
#
_symmetry.space_group_name_H-M   'P 1'
#
loop_
_entity.id
_entity.type
_entity.pdbx_description
1 polymer ?
#
loop_
_entity_poly.entity_id
_entity_poly.type
_entity_poly.pdbx_seq_one_letter_code
_entity_poly.pdbx_strand_id
1 'polypeptide(L)'
;MLADRFRAAVEQRKVDEARDLFHEQAAFRSPVLFKPYEGRDQVLKVLRAADQVLGSEGRFRYLHHLEDAEDRVAILEFSTEVDGKQVEGIDKLTFDEDGLITELKVMIRPASALQAVGARMAAEFPRVGLGPPS
;
A
#
# COMPACT_ATOMS: atom_id res chain seq x y z
N MET A 1 17.78 4.95 3.37
CA MET A 1 17.27 3.66 2.87
C MET A 1 16.30 3.93 1.73
N LEU A 2 16.13 2.97 0.84
CA LEU A 2 15.32 3.11 -0.39
C LEU A 2 13.88 3.54 -0.11
N ALA A 3 13.24 2.98 0.91
CA ALA A 3 11.83 3.23 1.18
C ALA A 3 11.54 4.36 2.18
N ASP A 4 12.56 5.11 2.60
CA ASP A 4 12.37 6.12 3.65
C ASP A 4 11.34 7.19 3.27
N ARG A 5 11.37 7.65 2.02
CA ARG A 5 10.44 8.70 1.57
C ARG A 5 9.01 8.17 1.43
N PHE A 6 8.86 6.94 0.94
CA PHE A 6 7.56 6.29 0.88
C PHE A 6 6.98 6.11 2.28
N ARG A 7 7.78 5.58 3.20
CA ARG A 7 7.38 5.38 4.59
C ARG A 7 6.94 6.70 5.24
N ALA A 8 7.71 7.76 5.05
CA ALA A 8 7.38 9.06 5.61
C ALA A 8 6.05 9.59 5.07
N ALA A 9 5.79 9.45 3.77
CA ALA A 9 4.55 9.89 3.16
C ALA A 9 3.33 9.15 3.76
N VAL A 10 3.47 7.84 3.98
CA VAL A 10 2.41 7.03 4.59
C VAL A 10 2.19 7.42 6.04
N GLU A 11 3.27 7.50 6.82
CA GLU A 11 3.18 7.81 8.26
C GLU A 11 2.61 9.20 8.52
N GLN A 12 2.89 10.16 7.65
CA GLN A 12 2.39 11.53 7.77
C GLN A 12 1.02 11.71 7.12
N ARG A 13 0.44 10.68 6.57
CA ARG A 13 -0.85 10.72 5.87
C ARG A 13 -0.84 11.69 4.69
N LYS A 14 0.28 11.71 3.97
CA LYS A 14 0.50 12.56 2.79
C LYS A 14 0.81 11.68 1.57
N VAL A 15 -0.07 10.72 1.30
CA VAL A 15 0.18 9.72 0.25
C VAL A 15 0.33 10.34 -1.15
N ASP A 16 -0.26 11.51 -1.39
CA ASP A 16 -0.09 12.20 -2.67
C ASP A 16 1.36 12.61 -2.92
N GLU A 17 2.14 12.81 -1.87
CA GLU A 17 3.56 13.12 -2.00
C GLU A 17 4.39 11.90 -2.43
N ALA A 18 3.79 10.71 -2.39
CA ALA A 18 4.46 9.50 -2.87
C ALA A 18 4.37 9.33 -4.39
N ARG A 19 3.55 10.13 -5.09
CA ARG A 19 3.32 9.96 -6.52
C ARG A 19 4.63 9.90 -7.32
N ASP A 20 5.52 10.84 -7.09
CA ASP A 20 6.77 10.94 -7.86
C ASP A 20 7.83 9.92 -7.42
N LEU A 21 7.55 9.14 -6.38
CA LEU A 21 8.40 8.03 -5.98
C LEU A 21 8.19 6.79 -6.84
N PHE A 22 7.08 6.73 -7.58
CA PHE A 22 6.70 5.59 -8.41
C PHE A 22 7.12 5.79 -9.85
N HIS A 23 7.58 4.71 -10.47
CA HIS A 23 7.79 4.66 -11.90
C HIS A 23 6.44 4.84 -12.62
N GLU A 24 6.45 5.43 -13.81
CA GLU A 24 5.21 5.63 -14.60
C GLU A 24 4.44 4.34 -14.83
N GLN A 25 5.15 3.23 -14.98
CA GLN A 25 4.57 1.91 -15.26
C GLN A 25 4.52 1.03 -14.03
N ALA A 26 4.57 1.63 -12.83
CA ALA A 26 4.51 0.87 -11.58
C ALA A 26 3.25 0.03 -11.48
N ALA A 27 3.34 -1.08 -10.74
CA ALA A 27 2.20 -1.95 -10.48
C ALA A 27 1.90 -2.00 -8.99
N PHE A 28 0.63 -2.08 -8.65
CA PHE A 28 0.17 -2.35 -7.30
C PHE A 28 -0.47 -3.74 -7.26
N ARG A 29 0.05 -4.61 -6.39
CA ARG A 29 -0.50 -5.95 -6.18
C ARG A 29 -1.26 -5.98 -4.86
N SER A 30 -2.58 -6.08 -5.00
CA SER A 30 -3.51 -6.08 -3.88
C SER A 30 -3.46 -7.42 -3.12
N PRO A 31 -3.74 -7.42 -1.81
CA PRO A 31 -3.86 -8.67 -1.06
C PRO A 31 -5.15 -9.44 -1.37
N VAL A 32 -6.08 -8.83 -2.11
CA VAL A 32 -7.41 -9.40 -2.39
C VAL A 32 -7.48 -9.99 -3.80
N LEU A 33 -6.95 -9.28 -4.80
CA LEU A 33 -7.03 -9.69 -6.20
C LEU A 33 -5.65 -10.05 -6.74
N PHE A 34 -5.58 -11.08 -7.58
CA PHE A 34 -4.31 -11.47 -8.19
C PHE A 34 -3.90 -10.50 -9.28
N LYS A 35 -4.86 -10.00 -10.08
CA LYS A 35 -4.56 -9.07 -11.19
C LYS A 35 -4.08 -7.74 -10.64
N PRO A 36 -2.91 -7.24 -11.09
CA PRO A 36 -2.39 -5.98 -10.58
C PRO A 36 -3.12 -4.77 -11.15
N TYR A 37 -3.04 -3.66 -10.41
CA TYR A 37 -3.34 -2.33 -10.94
C TYR A 37 -2.08 -1.80 -11.57
N GLU A 38 -2.14 -1.33 -12.81
CA GLU A 38 -0.98 -0.91 -13.57
C GLU A 38 -1.00 0.58 -13.88
N GLY A 39 0.17 1.21 -13.77
CA GLY A 39 0.36 2.63 -14.03
C GLY A 39 0.35 3.45 -12.73
N ARG A 40 1.24 4.44 -12.71
CA ARG A 40 1.44 5.29 -11.52
C ARG A 40 0.15 5.95 -11.04
N ASP A 41 -0.69 6.42 -11.97
CA ASP A 41 -1.94 7.09 -11.59
C ASP A 41 -2.92 6.12 -10.93
N GLN A 42 -3.00 4.89 -11.42
CA GLN A 42 -3.85 3.86 -10.81
C GLN A 42 -3.31 3.47 -9.43
N VAL A 43 -1.99 3.32 -9.31
CA VAL A 43 -1.36 3.01 -8.03
C VAL A 43 -1.68 4.08 -7.00
N LEU A 44 -1.60 5.35 -7.38
CA LEU A 44 -1.88 6.45 -6.45
C LEU A 44 -3.34 6.43 -5.98
N LYS A 45 -4.28 6.12 -6.87
CA LYS A 45 -5.70 5.99 -6.49
C LYS A 45 -5.90 4.89 -5.46
N VAL A 46 -5.26 3.73 -5.65
CA VAL A 46 -5.34 2.63 -4.68
C VAL A 46 -4.71 3.05 -3.35
N LEU A 47 -3.59 3.76 -3.38
CA LEU A 47 -2.95 4.27 -2.16
C LEU A 47 -3.85 5.24 -1.39
N ARG A 48 -4.56 6.11 -2.10
CA ARG A 48 -5.52 7.02 -1.45
C ARG A 48 -6.62 6.25 -0.75
N ALA A 49 -7.16 5.22 -1.41
CA ALA A 49 -8.17 4.36 -0.80
C ALA A 49 -7.60 3.62 0.42
N ALA A 50 -6.39 3.07 0.30
CA ALA A 50 -5.73 2.36 1.38
C ALA A 50 -5.47 3.26 2.59
N ASP A 51 -5.06 4.50 2.36
CA ASP A 51 -4.85 5.47 3.44
C ASP A 51 -6.16 5.71 4.21
N GLN A 52 -7.28 5.85 3.52
CA GLN A 52 -8.57 6.04 4.16
C GLN A 52 -9.01 4.82 4.95
N VAL A 53 -8.74 3.61 4.45
CA VAL A 53 -9.17 2.37 5.11
C VAL A 53 -8.24 1.99 6.25
N LEU A 54 -6.95 1.89 5.98
CA LEU A 54 -5.97 1.41 6.96
C LEU A 54 -5.68 2.45 8.04
N GLY A 55 -5.83 3.72 7.72
CA GLY A 55 -5.67 4.82 8.67
C GLY A 55 -6.95 5.27 9.35
N SER A 56 -8.10 4.61 9.07
CA SER A 56 -9.42 5.09 9.49
C SER A 56 -9.58 5.25 11.00
N GLU A 57 -8.94 4.40 11.80
CA GLU A 57 -9.05 4.43 13.26
C GLU A 57 -7.84 5.07 13.94
N GLY A 58 -6.92 5.64 13.15
CA GLY A 58 -5.73 6.30 13.68
C GLY A 58 -4.73 5.37 14.35
N ARG A 59 -4.76 4.08 13.99
CA ARG A 59 -3.93 3.05 14.63
C ARG A 59 -2.86 2.45 13.72
N PHE A 60 -2.74 2.97 12.51
CA PHE A 60 -1.72 2.49 11.57
C PHE A 60 -0.32 2.84 12.08
N ARG A 61 0.57 1.84 12.05
CA ARG A 61 1.98 2.07 12.34
C ARG A 61 2.85 1.02 11.65
N TYR A 62 4.00 1.44 11.21
CA TYR A 62 5.04 0.52 10.75
C TYR A 62 5.82 -0.01 11.95
N LEU A 63 6.18 -1.29 11.90
CA LEU A 63 6.93 -1.98 12.96
C LEU A 63 8.36 -2.22 12.51
N HIS A 64 8.58 -3.21 11.64
CA HIS A 64 9.91 -3.54 11.15
C HIS A 64 10.08 -3.05 9.71
N HIS A 65 11.27 -2.57 9.42
CA HIS A 65 11.65 -2.06 8.11
C HIS A 65 12.98 -2.69 7.72
N LEU A 66 12.96 -3.59 6.76
CA LEU A 66 14.12 -4.32 6.28
C LEU A 66 14.34 -4.02 4.81
N GLU A 67 15.60 -3.91 4.37
CA GLU A 67 15.91 -3.67 2.97
C GLU A 67 17.05 -4.55 2.50
N ASP A 68 16.95 -5.01 1.25
CA ASP A 68 18.02 -5.68 0.54
C ASP A 68 18.48 -4.73 -0.56
N ALA A 69 19.66 -4.15 -0.38
CA ALA A 69 20.22 -3.18 -1.31
C ALA A 69 20.59 -3.81 -2.66
N GLU A 70 21.01 -5.07 -2.65
CA GLU A 70 21.43 -5.77 -3.88
C GLU A 70 20.23 -6.03 -4.78
N ASP A 71 19.14 -6.56 -4.24
CA ASP A 71 17.93 -6.83 -4.99
C ASP A 71 17.00 -5.62 -5.09
N ARG A 72 17.33 -4.54 -4.41
CA ARG A 72 16.53 -3.30 -4.36
C ARG A 72 15.10 -3.57 -3.94
N VAL A 73 14.95 -4.23 -2.79
CA VAL A 73 13.65 -4.58 -2.21
C VAL A 73 13.58 -4.05 -0.78
N ALA A 74 12.44 -3.49 -0.40
CA ALA A 74 12.15 -3.09 0.98
C ALA A 74 10.93 -3.84 1.48
N ILE A 75 10.96 -4.24 2.75
CA ILE A 75 9.84 -4.88 3.44
C ILE A 75 9.48 -4.00 4.64
N LEU A 76 8.25 -3.49 4.65
CA LEU A 76 7.72 -2.70 5.75
C LEU A 76 6.55 -3.46 6.38
N GLU A 77 6.75 -3.96 7.58
CA GLU A 77 5.68 -4.62 8.35
C GLU A 77 4.82 -3.56 9.02
N PHE A 78 3.50 -3.72 8.97
CA PHE A 78 2.59 -2.77 9.63
C PHE A 78 1.54 -3.47 10.47
N SER A 79 0.96 -2.69 11.38
CA SER A 79 -0.18 -3.08 12.21
C SER A 79 -1.20 -1.96 12.20
N THR A 80 -2.48 -2.31 12.18
CA THR A 80 -3.56 -1.34 12.28
C THR A 80 -4.84 -2.01 12.79
N GLU A 81 -5.93 -1.26 12.85
CA GLU A 81 -7.28 -1.78 13.12
C GLU A 81 -8.24 -1.28 12.06
N VAL A 82 -9.13 -2.15 11.63
CA VAL A 82 -10.22 -1.81 10.70
C VAL A 82 -11.48 -2.52 11.18
N ASP A 83 -12.55 -1.74 11.43
CA ASP A 83 -13.83 -2.25 11.93
C ASP A 83 -13.67 -3.11 13.18
N GLY A 84 -12.80 -2.66 14.10
CA GLY A 84 -12.54 -3.35 15.37
C GLY A 84 -11.68 -4.59 15.25
N LYS A 85 -11.17 -4.91 14.05
CA LYS A 85 -10.33 -6.09 13.83
C LYS A 85 -8.87 -5.71 13.75
N GLN A 86 -8.01 -6.49 14.43
CA GLN A 86 -6.57 -6.33 14.31
C GLN A 86 -6.11 -6.77 12.93
N VAL A 87 -5.33 -5.91 12.28
CA VAL A 87 -4.81 -6.15 10.92
C VAL A 87 -3.30 -6.10 10.97
N GLU A 88 -2.66 -7.12 10.43
CA GLU A 88 -1.21 -7.14 10.28
C GLU A 88 -0.88 -7.35 8.82
N GLY A 89 0.13 -6.65 8.33
CA GLY A 89 0.48 -6.78 6.92
C GLY A 89 1.91 -6.41 6.61
N ILE A 90 2.23 -6.55 5.34
CA ILE A 90 3.53 -6.22 4.79
C ILE A 90 3.33 -5.45 3.50
N ASP A 91 4.05 -4.32 3.39
CA ASP A 91 4.28 -3.63 2.13
C ASP A 91 5.62 -4.11 1.61
N LYS A 92 5.62 -4.76 0.44
CA LYS A 92 6.86 -5.12 -0.24
C LYS A 92 7.03 -4.18 -1.42
N LEU A 93 8.13 -3.41 -1.41
CA LEU A 93 8.45 -2.45 -2.47
C LEU A 93 9.66 -2.93 -3.25
N THR A 94 9.55 -2.89 -4.57
CA THR A 94 10.67 -3.17 -5.47
C THR A 94 11.03 -1.88 -6.19
N PHE A 95 12.33 -1.59 -6.30
CA PHE A 95 12.83 -0.34 -6.87
C PHE A 95 13.68 -0.62 -8.11
N ASP A 96 13.70 0.33 -9.04
CA ASP A 96 14.59 0.27 -10.19
C ASP A 96 15.96 0.88 -9.87
N GLU A 97 16.83 0.96 -10.88
CA GLU A 97 18.18 1.50 -10.71
C GLU A 97 18.19 2.99 -10.35
N ASP A 98 17.13 3.70 -10.71
CA ASP A 98 17.00 5.14 -10.41
C ASP A 98 16.35 5.40 -9.05
N GLY A 99 16.00 4.34 -8.32
CA GLY A 99 15.37 4.45 -7.02
C GLY A 99 13.87 4.66 -7.07
N LEU A 100 13.24 4.49 -8.24
CA LEU A 100 11.78 4.58 -8.38
C LEU A 100 11.13 3.24 -8.04
N ILE A 101 9.97 3.29 -7.41
CA ILE A 101 9.21 2.10 -7.05
C ILE A 101 8.55 1.53 -8.32
N THR A 102 8.87 0.28 -8.66
CA THR A 102 8.28 -0.40 -9.80
C THR A 102 7.12 -1.31 -9.41
N GLU A 103 7.12 -1.78 -8.16
CA GLU A 103 6.04 -2.63 -7.66
C GLU A 103 5.83 -2.40 -6.18
N LEU A 104 4.57 -2.28 -5.78
CA LEU A 104 4.14 -2.32 -4.39
C LEU A 104 3.19 -3.50 -4.24
N LYS A 105 3.59 -4.48 -3.44
CA LYS A 105 2.79 -5.67 -3.16
C LYS A 105 2.41 -5.66 -1.68
N VAL A 106 1.13 -5.82 -1.39
CA VAL A 106 0.62 -5.80 -0.02
C VAL A 106 0.08 -7.17 0.36
N MET A 107 0.49 -7.66 1.54
CA MET A 107 -0.01 -8.92 2.12
C MET A 107 -0.64 -8.60 3.46
N ILE A 108 -1.76 -9.24 3.78
CA ILE A 108 -2.54 -8.96 5.00
C ILE A 108 -3.00 -10.26 5.63
N ARG A 109 -2.96 -10.28 6.97
CA ARG A 109 -3.49 -11.37 7.79
C ARG A 109 -4.30 -10.80 8.96
N PRO A 110 -5.15 -11.59 9.64
CA PRO A 110 -5.67 -12.90 9.25
C PRO A 110 -6.81 -12.78 8.23
N ALA A 111 -7.41 -13.89 7.84
CA ALA A 111 -8.45 -13.90 6.81
C ALA A 111 -9.63 -12.96 7.13
N SER A 112 -10.08 -12.93 8.38
CA SER A 112 -11.19 -12.05 8.78
C SER A 112 -10.84 -10.57 8.65
N ALA A 113 -9.61 -10.19 8.96
CA ALA A 113 -9.13 -8.82 8.78
C ALA A 113 -9.03 -8.49 7.29
N LEU A 114 -8.53 -9.41 6.47
CA LEU A 114 -8.44 -9.23 5.02
C LEU A 114 -9.82 -9.00 4.42
N GLN A 115 -10.84 -9.75 4.87
CA GLN A 115 -12.21 -9.56 4.41
C GLN A 115 -12.73 -8.16 4.75
N ALA A 116 -12.49 -7.69 5.97
CA ALA A 116 -12.92 -6.36 6.40
C ALA A 116 -12.23 -5.26 5.58
N VAL A 117 -10.91 -5.39 5.38
CA VAL A 117 -10.14 -4.44 4.55
C VAL A 117 -10.67 -4.44 3.12
N GLY A 118 -10.88 -5.63 2.54
CA GLY A 118 -11.38 -5.76 1.17
C GLY A 118 -12.73 -5.08 0.96
N ALA A 119 -13.66 -5.27 1.91
CA ALA A 119 -14.98 -4.65 1.84
C ALA A 119 -14.90 -3.12 1.92
N ARG A 120 -14.04 -2.59 2.81
CA ARG A 120 -13.86 -1.16 2.96
C ARG A 120 -13.15 -0.55 1.75
N MET A 121 -12.20 -1.25 1.17
CA MET A 121 -11.52 -0.80 -0.05
C MET A 121 -12.51 -0.70 -1.21
N ALA A 122 -13.37 -1.70 -1.39
CA ALA A 122 -14.40 -1.66 -2.42
C ALA A 122 -15.33 -0.45 -2.27
N ALA A 123 -15.68 -0.09 -1.03
CA ALA A 123 -16.51 1.07 -0.76
C ALA A 123 -15.80 2.40 -1.04
N GLU A 124 -14.46 2.43 -0.88
CA GLU A 124 -13.68 3.64 -1.13
C GLU A 124 -13.36 3.88 -2.61
N PHE A 125 -13.33 2.82 -3.44
CA PHE A 125 -12.91 2.92 -4.83
C PHE A 125 -13.64 4.00 -5.64
N PRO A 126 -14.98 4.12 -5.57
CA PRO A 126 -15.66 5.21 -6.29
C PRO A 126 -15.18 6.59 -5.90
N ARG A 127 -14.80 6.78 -4.64
CA ARG A 127 -14.37 8.08 -4.10
C ARG A 127 -13.03 8.52 -4.65
N VAL A 128 -12.20 7.58 -5.06
CA VAL A 128 -10.86 7.87 -5.61
C VAL A 128 -10.82 7.71 -7.14
N GLY A 129 -11.95 7.43 -7.77
CA GLY A 129 -12.04 7.33 -9.21
C GLY A 129 -11.65 5.97 -9.77
N LEU A 130 -11.82 4.90 -8.98
CA LEU A 130 -11.62 3.53 -9.43
C LEU A 130 -12.96 2.84 -9.61
N GLY A 131 -13.04 1.95 -10.61
CA GLY A 131 -14.19 1.08 -10.76
C GLY A 131 -14.20 0.00 -9.69
N PRO A 132 -15.25 -0.85 -9.68
CA PRO A 132 -15.33 -1.96 -8.72
C PRO A 132 -14.14 -2.90 -8.91
N PRO A 133 -13.66 -3.51 -7.80
CA PRO A 133 -12.61 -4.52 -7.91
C PRO A 133 -13.09 -5.71 -8.74
N SER A 134 -12.22 -6.24 -9.59
CA SER A 134 -12.59 -7.33 -10.50
C SER A 134 -11.55 -8.45 -10.49
#